data_74072df89d19f467f57cb9f85090399f
#
_entry.id   74072df89d19f467f57cb9f85090399f
#
_cell.length_a   1.000
_cell.length_b   1.000
_cell.length_c   1.000
_cell.angle_alpha   90.00
_cell.angle_beta   90.00
_cell.angle_gamma   90.00
#
_symmetry.space_group_name_H-M   'P 1'
#
loop_
_entity.id
_entity.type
_entity.pdbx_description
1 polymer ?
#
loop_
_entity_poly.entity_id
_entity_poly.type
_entity_poly.pdbx_seq_one_letter_code
_entity_poly.pdbx_strand_id
1 'polypeptide(L)'
;MDRAIRITAGSVSAQARLNDSRTAGAIWDALPIDAKGLTWGDEIYFDIGLKAPAEKARDVVDVGDLAYWPPGSAFCIFFGPTPASRGDECRAASPVNVVGKIVGDARVFASVRSGTRVTIERQ
;
A
#
# COMPACT_ATOMS: atom_id res chain seq x y z
N MET A 1 0.61 -19.81 2.88
CA MET A 1 1.99 -19.31 2.93
C MET A 1 2.03 -18.00 3.67
N ASP A 2 2.95 -17.85 4.59
CA ASP A 2 3.08 -16.61 5.34
C ASP A 2 3.96 -15.62 4.56
N ARG A 3 3.41 -14.47 4.23
CA ARG A 3 4.10 -13.41 3.48
C ARG A 3 4.27 -12.19 4.35
N ALA A 4 5.00 -12.34 5.44
CA ALA A 4 5.31 -11.23 6.35
C ALA A 4 6.32 -10.29 5.71
N ILE A 5 6.03 -9.00 5.78
CA ILE A 5 6.88 -7.95 5.22
C ILE A 5 7.08 -6.84 6.24
N ARG A 6 8.12 -6.04 6.02
CA ARG A 6 8.36 -4.80 6.76
C ARG A 6 8.38 -3.64 5.79
N ILE A 7 7.63 -2.59 6.13
CA ILE A 7 7.58 -1.35 5.37
C ILE A 7 8.26 -0.28 6.22
N THR A 8 9.24 0.39 5.64
CA THR A 8 9.97 1.48 6.30
C THR A 8 9.85 2.73 5.45
N ALA A 9 9.40 3.83 6.07
CA ALA A 9 9.25 5.12 5.42
C ALA A 9 9.91 6.17 6.32
N GLY A 10 11.16 6.55 6.00
CA GLY A 10 11.94 7.44 6.85
C GLY A 10 12.17 6.81 8.21
N SER A 11 11.72 7.48 9.28
CA SER A 11 11.84 6.99 10.65
C SER A 11 10.68 6.09 11.08
N VAL A 12 9.67 5.90 10.22
CA VAL A 12 8.48 5.10 10.50
C VAL A 12 8.66 3.70 9.94
N SER A 13 8.31 2.69 10.71
CA SER A 13 8.39 1.29 10.28
C SER A 13 7.17 0.53 10.78
N ALA A 14 6.66 -0.38 9.97
CA ALA A 14 5.54 -1.22 10.35
C ALA A 14 5.70 -2.61 9.75
N GLN A 15 5.18 -3.60 10.46
CA GLN A 15 5.02 -4.96 9.94
C GLN A 15 3.71 -5.03 9.18
N ALA A 16 3.68 -5.89 8.17
CA ALA A 16 2.47 -6.13 7.40
C ALA A 16 2.47 -7.56 6.88
N ARG A 17 1.34 -7.99 6.36
CA ARG A 17 1.20 -9.30 5.74
C ARG A 17 0.55 -9.15 4.39
N LEU A 18 1.15 -9.73 3.38
CA LEU A 18 0.54 -9.85 2.06
C LEU A 18 -0.43 -11.02 2.07
N ASN A 19 -1.52 -10.91 1.30
CA ASN A 19 -2.50 -11.98 1.18
C ASN A 19 -2.09 -13.00 0.09
N ASP A 20 -3.00 -13.93 -0.24
CA ASP A 20 -2.72 -15.02 -1.19
C ASP A 20 -3.13 -14.66 -2.62
N SER A 21 -3.42 -13.38 -2.91
CA SER A 21 -3.78 -12.97 -4.26
C SER A 21 -2.58 -13.10 -5.22
N ARG A 22 -2.87 -13.17 -6.52
CA ARG A 22 -1.82 -13.21 -7.55
C ARG A 22 -0.99 -11.94 -7.53
N THR A 23 -1.64 -10.79 -7.37
CA THR A 23 -0.97 -9.51 -7.29
C THR A 23 -0.01 -9.46 -6.10
N ALA A 24 -0.45 -9.93 -4.93
CA ALA A 24 0.40 -10.00 -3.75
C ALA A 24 1.59 -10.93 -3.97
N GLY A 25 1.38 -12.07 -4.65
CA GLY A 25 2.46 -12.99 -4.99
C GLY A 25 3.51 -12.36 -5.88
N ALA A 26 3.08 -11.59 -6.88
CA ALA A 26 4.00 -10.87 -7.77
C ALA A 26 4.81 -9.81 -7.00
N ILE A 27 4.19 -9.11 -6.06
CA ILE A 27 4.88 -8.15 -5.21
C ILE A 27 5.90 -8.86 -4.33
N TRP A 28 5.52 -9.97 -3.71
CA TRP A 28 6.41 -10.78 -2.87
C TRP A 28 7.67 -11.20 -3.63
N ASP A 29 7.49 -11.65 -4.88
CA ASP A 29 8.61 -12.09 -5.71
C ASP A 29 9.51 -10.92 -6.14
N ALA A 30 9.00 -9.70 -6.14
CA ALA A 30 9.75 -8.51 -6.52
C ALA A 30 10.49 -7.86 -5.35
N LEU A 31 10.28 -8.31 -4.11
CA LEU A 31 10.93 -7.73 -2.95
C LEU A 31 12.43 -8.03 -2.94
N PRO A 32 13.27 -7.14 -2.41
CA PRO A 32 12.93 -5.85 -1.79
C PRO A 32 12.55 -4.79 -2.83
N ILE A 33 11.69 -3.86 -2.40
CA ILE A 33 11.29 -2.71 -3.21
C ILE A 33 11.76 -1.46 -2.51
N ASP A 34 12.28 -0.52 -3.29
CA ASP A 34 12.78 0.77 -2.80
C ASP A 34 12.24 1.84 -3.74
N ALA A 35 11.50 2.78 -3.21
CA ALA A 35 10.85 3.80 -4.03
C ALA A 35 10.64 5.09 -3.23
N LYS A 36 10.26 6.14 -3.92
CA LYS A 36 9.93 7.43 -3.33
C LYS A 36 8.43 7.50 -3.12
N GLY A 37 8.00 7.56 -1.86
CA GLY A 37 6.59 7.62 -1.51
C GLY A 37 6.00 9.00 -1.75
N LEU A 38 4.82 9.03 -2.35
CA LEU A 38 4.03 10.25 -2.52
C LEU A 38 2.79 10.15 -1.66
N THR A 39 2.30 11.28 -1.17
CA THR A 39 1.09 11.28 -0.34
C THR A 39 -0.09 11.85 -1.10
N TRP A 40 -1.28 11.31 -0.81
CA TRP A 40 -2.55 11.77 -1.37
C TRP A 40 -3.62 11.62 -0.28
N GLY A 41 -3.84 12.68 0.50
CA GLY A 41 -4.60 12.55 1.73
C GLY A 41 -3.90 11.57 2.67
N ASP A 42 -4.66 10.67 3.27
CA ASP A 42 -4.12 9.63 4.16
C ASP A 42 -3.78 8.34 3.40
N GLU A 43 -3.13 8.51 2.26
CA GLU A 43 -2.59 7.42 1.46
C GLU A 43 -1.14 7.74 1.08
N ILE A 44 -0.28 6.71 1.13
CA ILE A 44 1.06 6.77 0.55
C ILE A 44 1.05 5.82 -0.64
N TYR A 45 1.55 6.30 -1.80
CA TYR A 45 1.63 5.47 -2.99
C TYR A 45 2.96 5.69 -3.70
N PHE A 46 3.41 4.69 -4.44
CA PHE A 46 4.66 4.76 -5.22
C PHE A 46 4.67 3.71 -6.31
N ASP A 47 5.23 4.10 -7.45
CA ASP A 47 5.40 3.21 -8.61
C ASP A 47 6.41 2.11 -8.25
N ILE A 48 6.03 0.86 -8.44
CA ILE A 48 6.91 -0.29 -8.19
C ILE A 48 7.37 -0.98 -9.49
N GLY A 49 6.98 -0.42 -10.65
CA GLY A 49 7.40 -0.96 -11.95
C GLY A 49 6.82 -2.30 -12.32
N LEU A 50 5.92 -2.83 -11.51
CA LEU A 50 5.33 -4.15 -11.70
C LEU A 50 3.97 -4.00 -12.39
N LYS A 51 3.75 -4.75 -13.46
CA LYS A 51 2.48 -4.73 -14.19
C LYS A 51 1.63 -5.92 -13.78
N ALA A 52 0.41 -5.65 -13.35
CA ALA A 52 -0.57 -6.66 -13.00
C ALA A 52 -1.97 -6.19 -13.38
N PRO A 53 -2.86 -7.10 -13.83
CA PRO A 53 -4.23 -6.73 -14.16
C PRO A 53 -5.06 -6.53 -12.90
N ALA A 54 -6.24 -5.94 -13.06
CA ALA A 54 -7.21 -5.83 -11.98
C ALA A 54 -7.56 -7.22 -11.46
N GLU A 55 -7.62 -7.35 -10.14
CA GLU A 55 -7.94 -8.60 -9.45
C GLU A 55 -8.87 -8.28 -8.28
N LYS A 56 -10.15 -8.61 -8.42
CA LYS A 56 -11.17 -8.30 -7.41
C LYS A 56 -11.08 -6.85 -6.92
N ALA A 57 -10.90 -5.93 -7.87
CA ALA A 57 -10.60 -4.54 -7.59
C ALA A 57 -11.75 -3.83 -6.86
N ARG A 58 -11.43 -2.95 -5.93
CA ARG A 58 -12.37 -2.22 -5.08
C ARG A 58 -12.02 -0.75 -5.03
N ASP A 59 -13.05 0.11 -4.96
CA ASP A 59 -12.87 1.55 -4.76
C ASP A 59 -12.64 1.90 -3.29
N VAL A 60 -13.38 1.26 -2.39
CA VAL A 60 -13.32 1.53 -0.95
C VAL A 60 -12.60 0.39 -0.27
N VAL A 61 -11.65 0.73 0.59
CA VAL A 61 -10.83 -0.21 1.34
C VAL A 61 -10.91 0.13 2.83
N ASP A 62 -10.27 -0.69 3.66
CA ASP A 62 -10.20 -0.46 5.11
C ASP A 62 -8.92 0.27 5.49
N VAL A 63 -8.96 0.99 6.62
CA VAL A 63 -7.74 1.56 7.20
C VAL A 63 -6.74 0.44 7.47
N GLY A 64 -5.52 0.61 7.01
CA GLY A 64 -4.47 -0.39 7.12
C GLY A 64 -4.34 -1.30 5.91
N ASP A 65 -5.25 -1.21 4.96
CA ASP A 65 -5.14 -2.02 3.74
C ASP A 65 -3.94 -1.59 2.90
N LEU A 66 -3.26 -2.59 2.36
CA LEU A 66 -2.25 -2.44 1.33
C LEU A 66 -2.87 -2.83 0.01
N ALA A 67 -2.58 -2.08 -1.03
CA ALA A 67 -3.21 -2.30 -2.31
C ALA A 67 -2.26 -2.05 -3.47
N TYR A 68 -2.65 -2.53 -4.64
CA TYR A 68 -1.96 -2.26 -5.90
C TYR A 68 -2.94 -1.52 -6.82
N TRP A 69 -2.48 -0.38 -7.36
CA TRP A 69 -3.27 0.46 -8.26
C TRP A 69 -2.80 0.25 -9.69
N PRO A 70 -3.57 -0.47 -10.54
CA PRO A 70 -3.11 -0.85 -11.87
C PRO A 70 -2.74 0.32 -12.78
N PRO A 71 -3.51 1.44 -12.84
CA PRO A 71 -3.17 2.52 -13.76
C PRO A 71 -1.77 3.11 -13.57
N GLY A 72 -1.28 3.15 -12.33
CA GLY A 72 0.04 3.71 -12.02
C GLY A 72 1.08 2.66 -11.68
N SER A 73 0.75 1.36 -11.75
CA SER A 73 1.62 0.28 -11.28
C SER A 73 2.12 0.56 -9.88
N ALA A 74 1.24 1.07 -9.01
CA ALA A 74 1.62 1.63 -7.72
C ALA A 74 1.21 0.75 -6.55
N PHE A 75 2.09 0.68 -5.56
CA PHE A 75 1.79 0.13 -4.26
C PHE A 75 1.18 1.24 -3.40
N CYS A 76 0.10 0.94 -2.68
CA CYS A 76 -0.65 1.92 -1.90
C CYS A 76 -0.77 1.47 -0.44
N ILE A 77 -0.58 2.40 0.48
CA ILE A 77 -0.77 2.22 1.92
C ILE A 77 -1.87 3.17 2.35
N PHE A 78 -3.00 2.64 2.81
CA PHE A 78 -4.14 3.45 3.23
C PHE A 78 -4.22 3.51 4.76
N PHE A 79 -4.20 4.73 5.32
CA PHE A 79 -4.29 4.89 6.76
C PHE A 79 -5.37 5.89 7.19
N GLY A 80 -6.24 6.31 6.28
CA GLY A 80 -7.35 7.20 6.55
C GLY A 80 -8.02 7.71 5.27
N PRO A 81 -8.85 8.75 5.38
CA PRO A 81 -9.53 9.31 4.21
C PRO A 81 -8.58 9.91 3.18
N THR A 82 -8.96 9.80 1.92
CA THR A 82 -8.27 10.41 0.78
C THR A 82 -9.12 11.55 0.21
N PRO A 83 -8.59 12.35 -0.74
CA PRO A 83 -9.40 13.37 -1.40
C PRO A 83 -10.62 12.82 -2.15
N ALA A 84 -10.64 11.53 -2.48
CA ALA A 84 -11.80 10.89 -3.11
C ALA A 84 -12.84 10.39 -2.11
N SER A 85 -12.51 10.38 -0.81
CA SER A 85 -13.36 9.79 0.22
C SER A 85 -14.65 10.58 0.44
N ARG A 86 -15.70 9.84 0.74
CA ARG A 86 -16.98 10.40 1.18
C ARG A 86 -17.10 10.12 2.67
N GLY A 87 -17.07 11.17 3.51
CA GLY A 87 -17.02 11.01 4.95
C GLY A 87 -15.68 10.44 5.40
N ASP A 88 -15.71 9.45 6.28
CA ASP A 88 -14.52 8.86 6.91
C ASP A 88 -14.02 7.57 6.24
N GLU A 89 -14.61 7.22 5.08
CA GLU A 89 -14.15 6.03 4.35
C GLU A 89 -12.75 6.23 3.76
N CYS A 90 -12.07 5.11 3.46
CA CYS A 90 -10.85 5.12 2.65
C CYS A 90 -11.21 4.79 1.21
N ARG A 91 -11.14 5.78 0.32
CA ARG A 91 -11.48 5.58 -1.09
C ARG A 91 -10.26 5.82 -1.97
N ALA A 92 -9.95 4.85 -2.82
CA ALA A 92 -8.89 4.98 -3.81
C ALA A 92 -9.32 5.89 -4.97
N ALA A 93 -8.36 6.38 -5.74
CA ALA A 93 -8.63 7.20 -6.92
C ALA A 93 -9.46 6.45 -7.96
N SER A 94 -9.21 5.15 -8.10
CA SER A 94 -9.97 4.20 -8.91
C SER A 94 -9.72 2.80 -8.33
N PRO A 95 -10.41 1.76 -8.83
CA PRO A 95 -10.34 0.44 -8.17
C PRO A 95 -8.92 -0.10 -8.01
N VAL A 96 -8.65 -0.65 -6.84
CA VAL A 96 -7.35 -1.21 -6.46
C VAL A 96 -7.48 -2.69 -6.09
N ASN A 97 -6.41 -3.45 -6.31
CA ASN A 97 -6.30 -4.83 -5.84
C ASN A 97 -5.80 -4.79 -4.40
N VAL A 98 -6.59 -5.27 -3.45
CA VAL A 98 -6.13 -5.35 -2.06
C VAL A 98 -5.13 -6.50 -1.96
N VAL A 99 -3.92 -6.21 -1.49
CA VAL A 99 -2.81 -7.17 -1.49
C VAL A 99 -2.33 -7.54 -0.08
N GLY A 100 -2.84 -6.86 0.93
CA GLY A 100 -2.41 -7.16 2.30
C GLY A 100 -2.92 -6.16 3.30
N LYS A 101 -2.34 -6.21 4.51
CA LYS A 101 -2.76 -5.36 5.61
C LYS A 101 -1.61 -5.08 6.58
N ILE A 102 -1.59 -3.87 7.11
CA ILE A 102 -0.67 -3.48 8.18
C ILE A 102 -1.03 -4.26 9.45
N VAL A 103 -0.03 -4.75 10.16
CA VAL A 103 -0.17 -5.31 11.49
C VAL A 103 0.00 -4.17 12.49
N GLY A 104 -1.02 -3.94 13.32
CA GLY A 104 -1.02 -2.84 14.27
C GLY A 104 -1.67 -1.58 13.71
N ASP A 105 -1.22 -0.42 14.19
CA ASP A 105 -1.84 0.86 13.87
C ASP A 105 -1.22 1.46 12.60
N ALA A 106 -2.00 1.49 11.51
CA ALA A 106 -1.54 2.06 10.25
C ALA A 106 -1.33 3.58 10.32
N ARG A 107 -1.89 4.26 11.33
CA ARG A 107 -1.76 5.70 11.46
C ARG A 107 -0.35 6.17 11.80
N VAL A 108 0.56 5.24 12.10
CA VAL A 108 1.98 5.59 12.25
C VAL A 108 2.52 6.24 10.97
N PHE A 109 1.89 5.99 9.82
CA PHE A 109 2.29 6.59 8.55
C PHE A 109 1.82 8.04 8.39
N ALA A 110 0.98 8.56 9.28
CA ALA A 110 0.44 9.92 9.17
C ALA A 110 1.53 11.00 9.23
N SER A 111 2.66 10.71 9.87
CA SER A 111 3.79 11.63 9.96
C SER A 111 4.72 11.60 8.75
N VAL A 112 4.52 10.67 7.83
CA VAL A 112 5.38 10.53 6.65
C VAL A 112 5.07 11.63 5.65
N ARG A 113 6.12 12.33 5.20
CA ARG A 113 5.98 13.42 4.24
C ARG A 113 6.12 12.91 2.81
N SER A 114 5.42 13.56 1.88
CA SER A 114 5.56 13.27 0.45
C SER A 114 7.01 13.45 0.03
N GLY A 115 7.52 12.49 -0.73
CA GLY A 115 8.92 12.46 -1.15
C GLY A 115 9.81 11.59 -0.26
N THR A 116 9.29 11.04 0.82
CA THR A 116 10.05 10.15 1.71
C THR A 116 10.34 8.83 1.01
N ARG A 117 11.58 8.35 1.17
CA ARG A 117 11.97 7.02 0.67
C ARG A 117 11.23 5.94 1.43
N VAL A 118 10.64 5.00 0.69
CA VAL A 118 9.93 3.85 1.25
C VAL A 118 10.61 2.58 0.78
N THR A 119 10.83 1.66 1.71
CA THR A 119 11.36 0.33 1.38
C THR A 119 10.39 -0.73 1.88
N ILE A 120 10.25 -1.79 1.10
CA ILE A 120 9.46 -2.97 1.48
C ILE A 120 10.39 -4.16 1.36
N GLU A 121 10.48 -4.95 2.42
CA GLU A 121 11.34 -6.13 2.43
C GLU A 121 10.64 -7.30 3.13
N ARG A 122 11.07 -8.50 2.78
CA ARG A 122 10.59 -9.71 3.47
C ARG A 122 11.08 -9.69 4.90
N GLN A 123 10.21 -10.11 5.78
CA GLN A 123 10.55 -10.19 7.19
C GLN A 123 10.93 -11.59 7.59
#